data_d32387c2587a2d5728c6893f2b9cef4a
#
_entry.id   d32387c2587a2d5728c6893f2b9cef4a
#
_cell.length_a   1.000
_cell.length_b   1.000
_cell.length_c   1.000
_cell.angle_alpha   90.00
_cell.angle_beta   90.00
_cell.angle_gamma   90.00
#
_symmetry.space_group_name_H-M   'P 1'
#
loop_
_entity.id
_entity.type
_entity.pdbx_description
1 polymer ?
#
loop_
_entity_poly.entity_id
_entity_poly.type
_entity_poly.pdbx_seq_one_letter_code
_entity_poly.pdbx_strand_id
1 'polypeptide(L)'
;RQLMRSKKLSSPTIVLITDRTDLDDQLSKSFLNATKFIGDKTIVQVESREKLKEHLEKRTAGGVYLTTIQKFEESTGLLSNRANIICISDEAHRSQAGLGQKTTITEKGVKHHYGFAKYLRDSLPNATYVGFTGTPLDNTLDVFGPIVDRYTMTEAVADEITRKIVYEGRAAKIMIDSVKVKEIELFYDQC
;
A
#
# COMPACT_ATOMS: atom_id res chain seq x y z
N ARG A 1 -17.12 9.20 -7.01
CA ARG A 1 -18.50 9.48 -7.41
C ARG A 1 -19.01 8.56 -8.51
N GLN A 2 -18.26 8.39 -9.62
CA GLN A 2 -18.68 7.51 -10.72
C GLN A 2 -18.87 6.05 -10.25
N LEU A 3 -17.92 5.51 -9.48
CA LEU A 3 -18.04 4.17 -8.91
C LEU A 3 -19.31 4.02 -8.05
N MET A 4 -19.56 4.98 -7.16
CA MET A 4 -20.74 4.97 -6.26
C MET A 4 -22.08 5.03 -7.00
N ARG A 5 -22.11 5.59 -8.20
CA ARG A 5 -23.30 5.74 -9.05
C ARG A 5 -23.45 4.64 -10.09
N SER A 6 -22.45 3.77 -10.22
CA SER A 6 -22.47 2.71 -11.22
C SER A 6 -23.53 1.65 -10.89
N LYS A 7 -24.52 1.53 -11.74
CA LYS A 7 -25.53 0.45 -11.63
C LYS A 7 -24.90 -0.93 -11.74
N LYS A 8 -23.83 -1.07 -12.52
CA LYS A 8 -23.11 -2.34 -12.70
C LYS A 8 -22.40 -2.79 -11.44
N LEU A 9 -22.00 -1.87 -10.55
CA LEU A 9 -21.30 -2.15 -9.31
C LEU A 9 -22.23 -2.23 -8.09
N SER A 10 -23.54 -2.11 -8.28
CA SER A 10 -24.55 -2.27 -7.22
C SER A 10 -24.30 -1.40 -5.99
N SER A 11 -24.00 -0.12 -6.21
CA SER A 11 -23.66 0.84 -5.14
C SER A 11 -22.54 0.31 -4.24
N PRO A 12 -21.31 0.20 -4.72
CA PRO A 12 -20.24 -0.46 -4.00
C PRO A 12 -19.89 0.26 -2.70
N THR A 13 -19.43 -0.50 -1.72
CA THR A 13 -18.74 0.01 -0.54
C THR A 13 -17.27 0.21 -0.93
N ILE A 14 -16.71 1.38 -0.66
CA ILE A 14 -15.30 1.68 -0.95
C ILE A 14 -14.51 1.63 0.36
N VAL A 15 -13.42 0.87 0.38
CA VAL A 15 -12.45 0.81 1.46
C VAL A 15 -11.14 1.38 0.93
N LEU A 16 -10.77 2.56 1.43
CA LEU A 16 -9.50 3.21 1.10
C LEU A 16 -8.46 2.80 2.13
N ILE A 17 -7.35 2.28 1.64
CA ILE A 17 -6.28 1.71 2.47
C ILE A 17 -5.00 2.50 2.21
N THR A 18 -4.46 3.09 3.26
CA THR A 18 -3.19 3.82 3.24
C THR A 18 -2.12 3.09 4.03
N ASP A 19 -0.84 3.36 3.74
CA ASP A 19 0.28 2.83 4.51
C ASP A 19 0.60 3.70 5.74
N ARG A 20 0.27 4.99 5.69
CA ARG A 20 0.66 5.98 6.70
C ARG A 20 -0.56 6.66 7.33
N THR A 21 -0.50 6.82 8.66
CA THR A 21 -1.58 7.47 9.44
C THR A 21 -1.75 8.95 9.09
N ASP A 22 -0.67 9.68 8.83
CA ASP A 22 -0.72 11.09 8.41
C ASP A 22 -1.40 11.26 7.04
N LEU A 23 -1.21 10.33 6.10
CA LEU A 23 -1.92 10.30 4.82
C LEU A 23 -3.41 9.95 5.02
N ASP A 24 -3.72 9.04 5.94
CA ASP A 24 -5.09 8.68 6.29
C ASP A 24 -5.86 9.91 6.80
N ASP A 25 -5.25 10.72 7.66
CA ASP A 25 -5.83 11.98 8.16
C ASP A 25 -6.06 13.03 7.06
N GLN A 26 -5.10 13.20 6.14
CA GLN A 26 -5.23 14.14 5.02
C GLN A 26 -6.32 13.70 4.04
N LEU A 27 -6.34 12.41 3.69
CA LEU A 27 -7.36 11.83 2.83
C LEU A 27 -8.74 11.94 3.48
N SER A 28 -8.85 11.62 4.77
CA SER A 28 -10.11 11.73 5.52
C SER A 28 -10.67 13.15 5.46
N LYS A 29 -9.86 14.17 5.70
CA LYS A 29 -10.27 15.58 5.59
C LYS A 29 -10.71 15.92 4.16
N SER A 30 -9.96 15.48 3.16
CA SER A 30 -10.28 15.72 1.75
C SER A 30 -11.59 15.06 1.34
N PHE A 31 -11.83 13.83 1.75
CA PHE A 31 -13.07 13.11 1.47
C PHE A 31 -14.26 13.70 2.22
N LEU A 32 -14.10 14.11 3.48
CA LEU A 32 -15.13 14.78 4.25
C LEU A 32 -15.55 16.11 3.60
N ASN A 33 -14.59 16.91 3.14
CA ASN A 33 -14.85 18.14 2.40
C ASN A 33 -15.57 17.88 1.07
N ALA A 34 -15.30 16.73 0.43
CA ALA A 34 -15.91 16.33 -0.84
C ALA A 34 -17.24 15.54 -0.69
N THR A 35 -17.80 15.41 0.52
CA THR A 35 -18.99 14.60 0.82
C THR A 35 -20.15 14.91 -0.13
N LYS A 36 -20.45 16.21 -0.35
CA LYS A 36 -21.51 16.64 -1.27
C LYS A 36 -21.24 16.23 -2.72
N PHE A 37 -19.97 16.24 -3.14
CA PHE A 37 -19.56 15.84 -4.47
C PHE A 37 -19.63 14.32 -4.67
N ILE A 38 -19.19 13.56 -3.68
CA ILE A 38 -19.21 12.08 -3.69
C ILE A 38 -20.65 11.59 -3.71
N GLY A 39 -21.55 12.26 -3.00
CA GLY A 39 -22.97 11.94 -2.97
C GLY A 39 -23.32 10.81 -2.01
N ASP A 40 -22.41 10.42 -1.13
CA ASP A 40 -22.65 9.54 0.02
C ASP A 40 -22.28 10.29 1.31
N LYS A 41 -23.18 10.29 2.28
CA LYS A 41 -22.96 10.94 3.58
C LYS A 41 -22.11 10.10 4.54
N THR A 42 -21.90 8.83 4.21
CA THR A 42 -21.14 7.91 5.04
C THR A 42 -19.69 7.87 4.57
N ILE A 43 -18.90 8.79 5.09
CA ILE A 43 -17.44 8.79 4.94
C ILE A 43 -16.88 8.70 6.36
N VAL A 44 -16.20 7.63 6.66
CA VAL A 44 -15.74 7.30 8.02
C VAL A 44 -14.27 6.89 7.99
N GLN A 45 -13.47 7.58 8.80
CA GLN A 45 -12.14 7.10 9.16
C GLN A 45 -12.32 6.02 10.23
N VAL A 46 -11.86 4.83 9.93
CA VAL A 46 -12.08 3.65 10.79
C VAL A 46 -10.92 3.51 11.75
N GLU A 47 -11.20 3.55 13.04
CA GLU A 47 -10.20 3.49 14.10
C GLU A 47 -9.63 2.08 14.31
N SER A 48 -10.47 1.06 14.12
CA SER A 48 -10.06 -0.34 14.30
C SER A 48 -10.74 -1.27 13.29
N ARG A 49 -10.19 -2.48 13.14
CA ARG A 49 -10.77 -3.52 12.28
C ARG A 49 -12.15 -3.99 12.74
N GLU A 50 -12.38 -4.03 14.06
CA GLU A 50 -13.69 -4.38 14.65
C GLU A 50 -14.73 -3.36 14.23
N LYS A 51 -14.37 -2.08 14.23
CA LYS A 51 -15.22 -1.00 13.73
C LYS A 51 -15.48 -1.13 12.24
N LEU A 52 -14.46 -1.50 11.44
CA LEU A 52 -14.66 -1.77 10.01
C LEU A 52 -15.65 -2.92 9.80
N LYS A 53 -15.48 -4.01 10.54
CA LYS A 53 -16.40 -5.16 10.50
C LYS A 53 -17.83 -4.74 10.83
N GLU A 54 -18.02 -4.03 11.92
CA GLU A 54 -19.32 -3.50 12.35
C GLU A 54 -19.99 -2.64 11.27
N HIS A 55 -19.22 -1.76 10.61
CA HIS A 55 -19.72 -0.95 9.52
C HIS A 55 -20.10 -1.77 8.29
N LEU A 56 -19.30 -2.76 7.93
CA LEU A 56 -19.57 -3.64 6.79
C LEU A 56 -20.77 -4.57 7.02
N GLU A 57 -21.03 -4.98 8.27
CA GLU A 57 -22.21 -5.77 8.65
C GLU A 57 -23.47 -4.93 8.67
N LYS A 58 -23.40 -3.70 9.20
CA LYS A 58 -24.57 -2.81 9.30
C LYS A 58 -25.05 -2.26 7.96
N ARG A 59 -24.16 -2.20 6.97
CA ARG A 59 -24.46 -1.59 5.70
C ARG A 59 -24.11 -2.50 4.53
N THR A 60 -25.10 -2.82 3.73
CA THR A 60 -24.96 -3.75 2.60
C THR A 60 -24.57 -3.09 1.27
N ALA A 61 -24.63 -1.75 1.18
CA ALA A 61 -24.29 -1.00 -0.02
C ALA A 61 -23.85 0.43 0.30
N GLY A 62 -23.02 1.02 -0.54
CA GLY A 62 -22.47 2.37 -0.39
C GLY A 62 -21.53 2.52 0.80
N GLY A 63 -21.15 3.76 1.09
CA GLY A 63 -20.18 4.10 2.14
C GLY A 63 -18.75 4.12 1.65
N VAL A 64 -17.96 5.00 2.26
CA VAL A 64 -16.51 5.14 2.06
C VAL A 64 -15.85 5.03 3.42
N TYR A 65 -14.99 4.05 3.57
CA TYR A 65 -14.27 3.77 4.81
C TYR A 65 -12.78 3.94 4.57
N LEU A 66 -12.13 4.79 5.37
CA LEU A 66 -10.70 5.02 5.33
C LEU A 66 -10.04 4.24 6.46
N THR A 67 -8.94 3.57 6.15
CA THR A 67 -8.23 2.74 7.12
C THR A 67 -6.76 2.59 6.72
N THR A 68 -5.92 2.13 7.63
CA THR A 68 -4.53 1.84 7.36
C THR A 68 -4.29 0.35 7.21
N ILE A 69 -3.29 -0.03 6.41
CA ILE A 69 -2.97 -1.43 6.12
C ILE A 69 -2.56 -2.22 7.37
N GLN A 70 -1.96 -1.54 8.36
CA GLN A 70 -1.51 -2.14 9.61
C GLN A 70 -2.67 -2.71 10.45
N LYS A 71 -3.91 -2.31 10.18
CA LYS A 71 -5.09 -2.87 10.85
C LYS A 71 -5.48 -4.26 10.35
N PHE A 72 -4.83 -4.78 9.29
CA PHE A 72 -5.03 -6.13 8.76
C PHE A 72 -3.90 -7.05 9.22
N GLU A 73 -4.12 -7.74 10.32
CA GLU A 73 -3.19 -8.67 10.95
C GLU A 73 -3.71 -10.11 10.85
N GLU A 74 -2.88 -11.08 11.27
CA GLU A 74 -3.21 -12.52 11.29
C GLU A 74 -4.55 -12.82 11.99
N SER A 75 -4.84 -12.08 13.05
CA SER A 75 -6.06 -12.23 13.83
C SER A 75 -7.32 -11.60 13.21
N THR A 76 -7.21 -10.96 12.04
CA THR A 76 -8.32 -10.20 11.43
C THR A 76 -9.52 -11.08 11.12
N GLY A 77 -9.28 -12.31 10.63
CA GLY A 77 -10.35 -13.21 10.20
C GLY A 77 -11.20 -12.60 9.08
N LEU A 78 -12.36 -13.20 8.83
CA LEU A 78 -13.30 -12.75 7.80
C LEU A 78 -14.03 -11.48 8.25
N LEU A 79 -13.95 -10.42 7.46
CA LEU A 79 -14.70 -9.17 7.67
C LEU A 79 -16.01 -9.17 6.88
N SER A 80 -15.98 -9.60 5.63
CA SER A 80 -17.18 -9.69 4.79
C SER A 80 -16.96 -10.57 3.57
N ASN A 81 -18.01 -11.31 3.18
CA ASN A 81 -18.06 -12.09 1.94
C ASN A 81 -18.70 -11.35 0.77
N ARG A 82 -19.00 -10.07 0.92
CA ARG A 82 -19.67 -9.27 -0.11
C ARG A 82 -18.75 -9.03 -1.31
N ALA A 83 -19.30 -9.17 -2.51
CA ALA A 83 -18.60 -8.87 -3.77
C ALA A 83 -18.71 -7.40 -4.20
N ASN A 84 -19.61 -6.61 -3.60
CA ASN A 84 -19.76 -5.19 -3.89
C ASN A 84 -18.87 -4.30 -2.99
N ILE A 85 -17.68 -4.77 -2.65
CA ILE A 85 -16.66 -4.02 -1.93
C ILE A 85 -15.50 -3.75 -2.89
N ILE A 86 -15.01 -2.52 -2.92
CA ILE A 86 -13.83 -2.11 -3.69
C ILE A 86 -12.79 -1.61 -2.70
N CYS A 87 -11.68 -2.34 -2.61
CA CYS A 87 -10.52 -1.95 -1.82
C CYS A 87 -9.55 -1.18 -2.72
N ILE A 88 -9.27 0.06 -2.37
CA ILE A 88 -8.33 0.93 -3.07
C ILE A 88 -7.14 1.16 -2.15
N SER A 89 -5.96 0.69 -2.54
CA SER A 89 -4.73 0.84 -1.77
C SER A 89 -3.82 1.86 -2.42
N ASP A 90 -3.47 2.87 -1.66
CA ASP A 90 -2.41 3.81 -2.02
C ASP A 90 -1.04 3.24 -1.62
N GLU A 91 0.01 3.63 -2.34
CA GLU A 91 1.37 3.11 -2.19
C GLU A 91 1.40 1.57 -2.12
N ALA A 92 0.65 0.94 -3.04
CA ALA A 92 0.37 -0.50 -3.03
C ALA A 92 1.62 -1.39 -2.92
N HIS A 93 2.79 -0.92 -3.36
CA HIS A 93 4.07 -1.62 -3.22
C HIS A 93 4.56 -1.71 -1.77
N ARG A 94 4.19 -0.77 -0.90
CA ARG A 94 4.66 -0.70 0.49
C ARG A 94 3.91 -1.63 1.43
N SER A 95 2.65 -1.89 1.16
CA SER A 95 1.80 -2.80 1.93
C SER A 95 2.20 -4.28 1.80
N GLN A 96 3.29 -4.55 1.09
CA GLN A 96 3.59 -5.83 0.49
C GLN A 96 4.80 -6.52 1.10
N ALA A 97 4.65 -7.16 2.15
CA ALA A 97 5.48 -8.34 2.31
C ALA A 97 4.78 -9.53 1.63
N GLY A 98 4.50 -9.45 0.32
CA GLY A 98 4.00 -10.51 -0.56
C GLY A 98 2.85 -11.40 -0.03
N LEU A 99 2.22 -12.16 -0.91
CA LEU A 99 1.35 -13.28 -0.55
C LEU A 99 2.18 -14.48 0.00
N GLY A 100 3.52 -14.40 -0.16
CA GLY A 100 4.45 -15.43 0.28
C GLY A 100 4.62 -15.48 1.80
N GLN A 101 4.84 -16.68 2.29
CA GLN A 101 5.13 -16.96 3.69
C GLN A 101 6.57 -16.59 4.02
N LYS A 102 6.77 -15.72 5.01
CA LYS A 102 8.08 -15.52 5.65
C LYS A 102 8.17 -16.39 6.89
N THR A 103 9.18 -17.25 6.94
CA THR A 103 9.44 -18.10 8.09
C THR A 103 10.51 -17.47 8.96
N THR A 104 10.20 -17.18 10.20
CA THR A 104 11.17 -16.73 11.20
C THR A 104 11.34 -17.82 12.22
N ILE A 105 12.59 -18.33 12.36
CA ILE A 105 12.94 -19.32 13.37
C ILE A 105 13.34 -18.54 14.64
N THR A 106 12.63 -18.77 15.72
CA THR A 106 12.92 -18.21 17.04
C THR A 106 13.22 -19.35 18.03
N GLU A 107 13.87 -19.05 19.13
CA GLU A 107 14.13 -20.04 20.22
C GLU A 107 12.84 -20.70 20.75
N LYS A 108 11.67 -20.10 20.52
CA LYS A 108 10.35 -20.59 20.91
C LYS A 108 9.61 -21.36 19.82
N GLY A 109 10.25 -21.58 18.66
CA GLY A 109 9.67 -22.31 17.52
C GLY A 109 9.67 -21.52 16.21
N VAL A 110 9.08 -22.14 15.19
CA VAL A 110 8.93 -21.57 13.84
C VAL A 110 7.66 -20.73 13.79
N LYS A 111 7.79 -19.43 13.49
CA LYS A 111 6.67 -18.54 13.22
C LYS A 111 6.59 -18.25 11.73
N HIS A 112 5.39 -18.41 11.19
CA HIS A 112 5.08 -18.06 9.81
C HIS A 112 4.38 -16.71 9.79
N HIS A 113 4.93 -15.76 9.06
CA HIS A 113 4.34 -14.45 8.86
C HIS A 113 3.99 -14.25 7.39
N TYR A 114 2.79 -13.84 7.13
CA TYR A 114 2.35 -13.38 5.82
C TYR A 114 2.35 -11.85 5.77
N GLY A 115 2.34 -11.29 4.57
CA GLY A 115 2.18 -9.85 4.40
C GLY A 115 0.74 -9.40 4.70
N PHE A 116 0.58 -8.13 5.04
CA PHE A 116 -0.74 -7.52 5.27
C PHE A 116 -1.71 -7.73 4.09
N ALA A 117 -1.19 -7.76 2.87
CA ALA A 117 -1.98 -7.97 1.67
C ALA A 117 -2.69 -9.34 1.66
N LYS A 118 -2.04 -10.38 2.21
CA LYS A 118 -2.69 -11.70 2.36
C LYS A 118 -3.83 -11.62 3.36
N TYR A 119 -3.58 -11.04 4.53
CA TYR A 119 -4.62 -10.92 5.56
C TYR A 119 -5.79 -10.04 5.09
N LEU A 120 -5.51 -8.99 4.32
CA LEU A 120 -6.54 -8.18 3.69
C LEU A 120 -7.39 -9.02 2.73
N ARG A 121 -6.75 -9.83 1.85
CA ARG A 121 -7.48 -10.70 0.92
C ARG A 121 -8.27 -11.78 1.62
N ASP A 122 -7.71 -12.39 2.65
CA ASP A 122 -8.40 -13.42 3.44
C ASP A 122 -9.60 -12.82 4.19
N SER A 123 -9.53 -11.55 4.60
CA SER A 123 -10.62 -10.86 5.30
C SER A 123 -11.76 -10.39 4.39
N LEU A 124 -11.48 -10.12 3.11
CA LEU A 124 -12.43 -9.64 2.11
C LEU A 124 -12.28 -10.41 0.79
N PRO A 125 -12.53 -11.74 0.77
CA PRO A 125 -12.13 -12.62 -0.33
C PRO A 125 -12.81 -12.31 -1.67
N ASN A 126 -14.00 -11.74 -1.65
CA ASN A 126 -14.78 -11.42 -2.84
C ASN A 126 -14.71 -9.94 -3.25
N ALA A 127 -13.89 -9.12 -2.57
CA ALA A 127 -13.72 -7.72 -2.90
C ALA A 127 -12.91 -7.55 -4.19
N THR A 128 -13.15 -6.43 -4.88
CA THR A 128 -12.29 -5.98 -5.99
C THR A 128 -11.14 -5.14 -5.42
N TYR A 129 -9.91 -5.44 -5.86
CA TYR A 129 -8.72 -4.76 -5.39
C TYR A 129 -8.13 -3.87 -6.48
N VAL A 130 -7.79 -2.64 -6.12
CA VAL A 130 -7.14 -1.65 -6.99
C VAL A 130 -5.96 -1.07 -6.23
N GLY A 131 -4.75 -1.17 -6.81
CA GLY A 131 -3.54 -0.61 -6.24
C GLY A 131 -3.06 0.60 -7.04
N PHE A 132 -2.69 1.66 -6.35
CA PHE A 132 -1.97 2.81 -6.90
C PHE A 132 -0.54 2.78 -6.39
N THR A 133 0.44 2.91 -7.27
CA THR A 133 1.85 2.91 -6.89
C THR A 133 2.73 3.56 -7.96
N GLY A 134 3.72 4.31 -7.53
CA GLY A 134 4.78 4.81 -8.43
C GLY A 134 5.86 3.78 -8.76
N THR A 135 5.92 2.66 -8.03
CA THR A 135 6.97 1.63 -8.14
C THR A 135 6.37 0.23 -8.05
N PRO A 136 5.67 -0.25 -9.11
CA PRO A 136 5.09 -1.59 -9.09
C PRO A 136 6.20 -2.65 -9.02
N LEU A 137 6.08 -3.57 -8.07
CA LEU A 137 6.93 -4.73 -7.89
C LEU A 137 6.16 -5.99 -8.31
N ASP A 138 6.85 -7.08 -8.63
CA ASP A 138 6.21 -8.34 -8.99
C ASP A 138 5.18 -8.78 -7.94
N ASN A 139 5.55 -8.71 -6.67
CA ASN A 139 4.63 -9.00 -5.56
C ASN A 139 3.38 -8.10 -5.53
N THR A 140 3.46 -6.87 -6.05
CA THR A 140 2.30 -5.98 -6.18
C THR A 140 1.33 -6.52 -7.22
N LEU A 141 1.85 -7.03 -8.33
CA LEU A 141 1.05 -7.64 -9.40
C LEU A 141 0.35 -8.91 -8.94
N ASP A 142 1.00 -9.71 -8.09
CA ASP A 142 0.40 -10.92 -7.49
C ASP A 142 -0.85 -10.59 -6.66
N VAL A 143 -0.84 -9.44 -5.99
CA VAL A 143 -1.94 -9.01 -5.12
C VAL A 143 -3.04 -8.28 -5.87
N PHE A 144 -2.69 -7.34 -6.73
CA PHE A 144 -3.64 -6.42 -7.38
C PHE A 144 -3.95 -6.81 -8.82
N GLY A 145 -3.19 -7.73 -9.41
CA GLY A 145 -3.32 -8.12 -10.81
C GLY A 145 -2.46 -7.27 -11.75
N PRO A 146 -2.64 -7.41 -13.06
CA PRO A 146 -1.84 -6.72 -14.06
C PRO A 146 -2.08 -5.20 -14.02
N ILE A 147 -1.08 -4.45 -14.49
CA ILE A 147 -1.18 -2.99 -14.65
C ILE A 147 -2.28 -2.69 -15.67
N VAL A 148 -3.29 -1.93 -15.25
CA VAL A 148 -4.42 -1.54 -16.10
C VAL A 148 -4.21 -0.17 -16.74
N ASP A 149 -3.43 0.69 -16.10
CA ASP A 149 -3.09 2.03 -16.60
C ASP A 149 -1.78 2.51 -15.97
N ARG A 150 -1.05 3.36 -16.68
CA ARG A 150 0.21 3.95 -16.20
C ARG A 150 0.38 5.37 -16.75
N TYR A 151 0.97 6.20 -15.92
CA TYR A 151 1.42 7.54 -16.28
C TYR A 151 2.92 7.63 -16.00
N THR A 152 3.72 7.65 -17.03
CA THR A 152 5.18 7.55 -16.92
C THR A 152 5.85 8.91 -16.72
N MET A 153 7.11 8.90 -16.24
CA MET A 153 7.92 10.12 -16.15
C MET A 153 8.07 10.81 -17.50
N THR A 154 8.15 10.06 -18.61
CA THR A 154 8.24 10.61 -19.96
C THR A 154 6.99 11.37 -20.33
N GLU A 155 5.82 10.83 -20.03
CA GLU A 155 4.52 11.48 -20.24
C GLU A 155 4.39 12.72 -19.36
N ALA A 156 4.78 12.63 -18.09
CA ALA A 156 4.75 13.76 -17.17
C ALA A 156 5.66 14.93 -17.61
N VAL A 157 6.80 14.62 -18.22
CA VAL A 157 7.69 15.64 -18.81
C VAL A 157 7.06 16.24 -20.08
N ALA A 158 6.44 15.43 -20.93
CA ALA A 158 5.76 15.88 -22.15
C ALA A 158 4.57 16.80 -21.82
N ASP A 159 3.84 16.48 -20.74
CA ASP A 159 2.70 17.26 -20.24
C ASP A 159 3.13 18.47 -19.37
N GLU A 160 4.43 18.75 -19.27
CA GLU A 160 5.02 19.86 -18.48
C GLU A 160 4.67 19.81 -16.97
N ILE A 161 4.24 18.67 -16.46
CA ILE A 161 3.92 18.48 -15.03
C ILE A 161 5.19 18.35 -14.20
N THR A 162 6.25 17.74 -14.78
CA THR A 162 7.57 17.62 -14.16
C THR A 162 8.70 17.99 -15.14
N ARG A 163 9.91 18.17 -14.62
CA ARG A 163 11.08 18.47 -15.44
C ARG A 163 11.90 17.23 -15.70
N LYS A 164 12.56 17.18 -16.87
CA LYS A 164 13.51 16.12 -17.21
C LYS A 164 14.65 16.10 -16.19
N ILE A 165 14.88 14.92 -15.59
CA ILE A 165 16.03 14.69 -14.71
C ILE A 165 17.23 14.36 -15.59
N VAL A 166 18.32 15.10 -15.40
CA VAL A 166 19.60 14.85 -16.06
C VAL A 166 20.54 14.28 -15.00
N TYR A 167 21.02 13.07 -15.23
CA TYR A 167 22.01 12.44 -14.35
C TYR A 167 23.41 12.74 -14.85
N GLU A 168 24.25 13.30 -13.99
CA GLU A 168 25.68 13.44 -14.21
C GLU A 168 26.41 12.46 -13.28
N GLY A 169 26.97 11.41 -13.87
CA GLY A 169 27.81 10.45 -13.12
C GLY A 169 29.19 11.07 -12.88
N ARG A 170 29.50 11.41 -11.63
CA ARG A 170 30.85 11.82 -11.21
C ARG A 170 31.47 10.69 -10.44
N ALA A 171 32.48 10.03 -11.02
CA ALA A 171 33.32 9.12 -10.29
C ALA A 171 34.15 9.89 -9.25
N ALA A 172 34.00 9.58 -7.98
CA ALA A 172 34.90 10.09 -6.96
C ALA A 172 36.31 9.51 -7.24
N LYS A 173 37.27 10.37 -7.52
CA LYS A 173 38.69 9.97 -7.55
C LYS A 173 39.10 9.75 -6.08
N ILE A 174 38.99 8.52 -5.61
CA ILE A 174 39.57 8.13 -4.33
C ILE A 174 41.05 7.91 -4.58
N MET A 175 41.87 8.85 -4.15
CA MET A 175 43.32 8.65 -4.08
C MET A 175 43.63 7.90 -2.79
N ILE A 176 43.94 6.62 -2.91
CA ILE A 176 44.44 5.83 -1.78
C ILE A 176 45.89 6.30 -1.52
N ASP A 177 46.11 6.83 -0.32
CA ASP A 177 47.45 7.17 0.13
C ASP A 177 48.23 5.88 0.38
N SER A 178 49.15 5.59 -0.55
CA SER A 178 49.95 4.35 -0.52
C SER A 178 50.83 4.23 0.75
N VAL A 179 51.10 5.32 1.43
CA VAL A 179 51.85 5.31 2.68
C VAL A 179 50.96 4.77 3.81
N LYS A 180 49.75 5.28 3.89
CA LYS A 180 48.75 4.81 4.91
C LYS A 180 48.33 3.35 4.68
N VAL A 181 48.25 2.89 3.47
CA VAL A 181 47.97 1.47 3.19
C VAL A 181 49.06 0.60 3.74
N LYS A 182 50.34 0.96 3.52
CA LYS A 182 51.48 0.23 4.10
C LYS A 182 51.52 0.26 5.62
N GLU A 183 51.16 1.37 6.24
CA GLU A 183 51.06 1.45 7.70
C GLU A 183 49.98 0.52 8.25
N ILE A 184 48.85 0.43 7.56
CA ILE A 184 47.74 -0.49 7.92
C ILE A 184 48.20 -1.96 7.74
N GLU A 185 48.84 -2.30 6.63
CA GLU A 185 49.41 -3.65 6.41
C GLU A 185 50.40 -4.05 7.50
N LEU A 186 51.34 -3.15 7.83
CA LEU A 186 52.32 -3.41 8.91
C LEU A 186 51.64 -3.55 10.29
N PHE A 187 50.56 -2.86 10.54
CA PHE A 187 49.79 -3.00 11.80
C PHE A 187 49.12 -4.39 11.89
N TYR A 188 48.56 -4.88 10.80
CA TYR A 188 47.91 -6.18 10.79
C TYR A 188 48.94 -7.36 10.84
N ASP A 189 50.15 -7.18 10.32
CA ASP A 189 51.23 -8.17 10.40
C ASP A 189 51.83 -8.27 11.81
N GLN A 190 51.55 -7.33 12.69
CA GLN A 190 52.04 -7.31 14.10
C GLN A 190 50.99 -7.82 15.10
N CYS A 191 49.75 -8.11 14.69
CA CYS A 191 48.68 -8.66 15.50
C CYS A 191 48.56 -10.18 15.30
#